data_060a20c2b5af50b011d864c91a9cf370
#
_entry.id   060a20c2b5af50b011d864c91a9cf370
#
_cell.length_a   1.000
_cell.length_b   1.000
_cell.length_c   1.000
_cell.angle_alpha   90.00
_cell.angle_beta   90.00
_cell.angle_gamma   90.00
#
_symmetry.space_group_name_H-M   'P 1'
#
loop_
_entity.id
_entity.type
_entity.pdbx_description
1 polymer ?
#
loop_
_entity_poly.entity_id
_entity_poly.type
_entity_poly.pdbx_seq_one_letter_code
_entity_poly.pdbx_strand_id
1 'polypeptide(L)'
;MGKRIIVAGGGHGGIAAAALLAEQSFDVTVYERNRREDMGYDWTDIFDKNGLFACGMEMPPKEKYRLKNDMTFIAPSRTAKIKQHVPEEQLEIQMERKDIYDHIIEFAEHCGVKFRFETEVKAPVMLGGRVAGIRTKDETVYADLVIDAAGINSPVRKNLPDCLGIQKETDKYDTFHVYRAFYNKTATVEGDKYRVYLLFDGKQQICWVADDEEYTDVLIGRFTPLTDEEVEETLTKLRELNDDLGTERLRGGQYVTIPVRQPLGVLVADGYAAIGDSAFMTVPMIGSGIANSFKAARMLANAIFADDKELYSAETLWSYQREFYKKLGNGLAPLAVIKLMIASFSPNDLDYCFEKNILNSDDMTIGADTNSINCFIKKMMNFDSLRTKTVGVMSEPEMSKKIFAMVTRISAVMAVTRAMPVRYDRRAVNLWVKQYNKCFKVD
;
A
#
# COMPACT_ATOMS: atom_id res chain seq x y z
N MET A 1 5.47 5.83 -36.64
CA MET A 1 5.81 6.35 -35.32
C MET A 1 5.23 5.35 -34.32
N GLY A 2 6.06 4.89 -33.37
CA GLY A 2 5.57 4.02 -32.30
C GLY A 2 4.53 4.74 -31.45
N LYS A 3 3.66 3.97 -30.79
CA LYS A 3 2.66 4.50 -29.86
C LYS A 3 3.34 5.18 -28.67
N ARG A 4 2.80 6.33 -28.30
CA ARG A 4 3.31 7.13 -27.18
C ARG A 4 2.58 6.75 -25.89
N ILE A 5 3.35 6.39 -24.88
CA ILE A 5 2.84 6.10 -23.53
C ILE A 5 3.38 7.17 -22.57
N ILE A 6 2.48 7.75 -21.80
CA ILE A 6 2.82 8.70 -20.74
C ILE A 6 2.58 8.03 -19.38
N VAL A 7 3.57 8.14 -18.49
CA VAL A 7 3.40 7.83 -17.07
C VAL A 7 3.25 9.15 -16.31
N ALA A 8 2.12 9.35 -15.69
CA ALA A 8 1.80 10.52 -14.89
C ALA A 8 2.19 10.27 -13.42
N GLY A 9 3.27 10.91 -12.97
CA GLY A 9 3.90 10.73 -11.66
C GLY A 9 5.00 9.66 -11.65
N GLY A 10 6.10 9.97 -10.96
CA GLY A 10 7.25 9.09 -10.76
C GLY A 10 7.08 8.09 -9.60
N GLY A 11 5.88 7.53 -9.39
CA GLY A 11 5.66 6.49 -8.40
C GLY A 11 6.37 5.18 -8.78
N HIS A 12 6.76 4.37 -7.79
CA HIS A 12 7.53 3.13 -7.98
C HIS A 12 6.95 2.21 -9.08
N GLY A 13 5.65 1.95 -9.03
CA GLY A 13 4.98 1.12 -10.04
C GLY A 13 4.96 1.74 -11.43
N GLY A 14 4.84 3.07 -11.53
CA GLY A 14 4.87 3.81 -12.79
C GLY A 14 6.24 3.74 -13.47
N ILE A 15 7.32 3.98 -12.72
CA ILE A 15 8.69 3.88 -13.22
C ILE A 15 9.00 2.45 -13.66
N ALA A 16 8.62 1.44 -12.85
CA ALA A 16 8.82 0.05 -13.20
C ALA A 16 8.03 -0.38 -14.46
N ALA A 17 6.78 0.08 -14.60
CA ALA A 17 6.00 -0.16 -15.82
C ALA A 17 6.64 0.52 -17.03
N ALA A 18 7.13 1.76 -16.88
CA ALA A 18 7.83 2.48 -17.91
C ALA A 18 9.08 1.71 -18.39
N ALA A 19 9.90 1.20 -17.47
CA ALA A 19 11.09 0.41 -17.79
C ALA A 19 10.76 -0.83 -18.61
N LEU A 20 9.77 -1.63 -18.15
CA LEU A 20 9.33 -2.84 -18.84
C LEU A 20 8.82 -2.55 -20.26
N LEU A 21 8.13 -1.45 -20.46
CA LEU A 21 7.62 -1.05 -21.77
C LEU A 21 8.74 -0.52 -22.67
N ALA A 22 9.63 0.32 -22.14
CA ALA A 22 10.75 0.89 -22.91
C ALA A 22 11.72 -0.21 -23.38
N GLU A 23 11.98 -1.24 -22.55
CA GLU A 23 12.76 -2.42 -22.92
C GLU A 23 12.20 -3.14 -24.17
N GLN A 24 10.89 -3.08 -24.39
CA GLN A 24 10.20 -3.59 -25.58
C GLN A 24 9.99 -2.51 -26.66
N SER A 25 10.79 -1.45 -26.63
CA SER A 25 10.82 -0.37 -27.65
C SER A 25 9.58 0.51 -27.72
N PHE A 26 8.75 0.57 -26.68
CA PHE A 26 7.68 1.58 -26.58
C PHE A 26 8.28 2.97 -26.33
N ASP A 27 7.68 4.02 -26.90
CA ASP A 27 8.04 5.41 -26.59
C ASP A 27 7.39 5.86 -25.28
N VAL A 28 8.12 5.73 -24.18
CA VAL A 28 7.61 6.00 -22.85
C VAL A 28 8.26 7.22 -22.22
N THR A 29 7.44 8.13 -21.69
CA THR A 29 7.91 9.31 -20.95
C THR A 29 7.22 9.40 -19.59
N VAL A 30 8.01 9.49 -18.52
CA VAL A 30 7.55 9.73 -17.16
C VAL A 30 7.56 11.23 -16.88
N TYR A 31 6.44 11.76 -16.39
CA TYR A 31 6.28 13.16 -15.95
C TYR A 31 6.22 13.19 -14.42
N GLU A 32 7.21 13.82 -13.79
CA GLU A 32 7.33 13.91 -12.34
C GLU A 32 7.49 15.37 -11.90
N ARG A 33 6.78 15.74 -10.83
CA ARG A 33 6.79 17.13 -10.31
C ARG A 33 8.07 17.51 -9.57
N ASN A 34 8.72 16.52 -8.93
CA ASN A 34 9.96 16.73 -8.19
C ASN A 34 11.17 16.73 -9.13
N ARG A 35 12.29 17.25 -8.65
CA ARG A 35 13.59 16.99 -9.26
C ARG A 35 14.02 15.55 -9.00
N ARG A 36 14.98 15.06 -9.78
CA ARG A 36 15.54 13.72 -9.59
C ARG A 36 16.13 13.54 -8.19
N GLU A 37 16.91 14.49 -7.74
CA GLU A 37 17.56 14.48 -6.43
C GLU A 37 16.59 14.59 -5.26
N ASP A 38 15.37 15.10 -5.50
CA ASP A 38 14.32 15.27 -4.50
C ASP A 38 13.30 14.10 -4.51
N MET A 39 13.59 13.02 -5.28
CA MET A 39 12.74 11.84 -5.30
C MET A 39 12.84 11.08 -3.98
N GLY A 40 11.66 10.77 -3.44
CA GLY A 40 11.56 10.17 -2.10
C GLY A 40 11.67 11.24 -1.00
N TYR A 41 11.18 10.92 0.15
CA TYR A 41 11.34 11.70 1.38
C TYR A 41 12.32 10.97 2.30
N ASP A 42 12.85 11.70 3.27
CA ASP A 42 13.92 11.22 4.15
C ASP A 42 13.41 10.21 5.18
N TRP A 43 13.17 8.99 4.72
CA TRP A 43 12.97 7.82 5.57
C TRP A 43 13.27 6.50 4.84
N THR A 44 13.17 5.39 5.58
CA THR A 44 13.38 4.04 5.07
C THR A 44 12.05 3.38 4.70
N ASP A 45 12.06 2.44 3.76
CA ASP A 45 10.91 1.61 3.42
C ASP A 45 11.25 0.13 3.61
N ILE A 46 10.22 -0.65 3.95
CA ILE A 46 10.30 -2.10 4.11
C ILE A 46 9.40 -2.73 3.05
N PHE A 47 9.96 -3.67 2.26
CA PHE A 47 9.19 -4.33 1.21
C PHE A 47 9.77 -5.70 0.81
N ASP A 48 8.91 -6.52 0.19
CA ASP A 48 9.29 -7.83 -0.36
C ASP A 48 10.19 -7.66 -1.60
N LYS A 49 11.43 -8.14 -1.51
CA LYS A 49 12.42 -8.12 -2.59
C LYS A 49 11.95 -8.77 -3.90
N ASN A 50 11.02 -9.73 -3.82
CA ASN A 50 10.45 -10.38 -5.01
C ASN A 50 9.70 -9.40 -5.92
N GLY A 51 9.35 -8.22 -5.42
CA GLY A 51 8.84 -7.12 -6.26
C GLY A 51 9.85 -6.67 -7.31
N LEU A 52 11.12 -6.51 -6.93
CA LEU A 52 12.21 -6.14 -7.86
C LEU A 52 12.34 -7.20 -8.97
N PHE A 53 12.44 -8.47 -8.58
CA PHE A 53 12.57 -9.58 -9.52
C PHE A 53 11.39 -9.71 -10.49
N ALA A 54 10.18 -9.39 -10.03
CA ALA A 54 8.99 -9.36 -10.90
C ALA A 54 9.14 -8.39 -12.07
N CYS A 55 9.93 -7.33 -11.91
CA CYS A 55 10.22 -6.34 -12.95
C CYS A 55 11.53 -6.58 -13.71
N GLY A 56 12.27 -7.65 -13.39
CA GLY A 56 13.59 -7.92 -14.00
C GLY A 56 14.72 -7.10 -13.40
N MET A 57 14.47 -6.40 -12.29
CA MET A 57 15.51 -5.68 -11.56
C MET A 57 16.30 -6.65 -10.69
N GLU A 58 17.61 -6.44 -10.60
CA GLU A 58 18.49 -7.14 -9.68
C GLU A 58 18.38 -6.55 -8.26
N MET A 59 18.93 -7.28 -7.28
CA MET A 59 19.09 -6.72 -5.95
C MET A 59 20.07 -5.54 -5.99
N PRO A 60 19.77 -4.46 -5.26
CA PRO A 60 20.74 -3.38 -5.08
C PRO A 60 22.00 -3.88 -4.37
N PRO A 61 23.12 -3.13 -4.40
CA PRO A 61 24.32 -3.44 -3.65
C PRO A 61 24.04 -3.74 -2.18
N LYS A 62 24.80 -4.67 -1.57
CA LYS A 62 24.51 -5.19 -0.22
C LYS A 62 24.50 -4.10 0.86
N GLU A 63 25.28 -3.06 0.68
CA GLU A 63 25.37 -1.89 1.56
C GLU A 63 24.15 -0.98 1.51
N LYS A 64 23.28 -1.16 0.52
CA LYS A 64 22.07 -0.33 0.32
C LYS A 64 20.82 -0.92 0.98
N TYR A 65 20.88 -2.12 1.52
CA TYR A 65 19.75 -2.74 2.19
C TYR A 65 20.17 -3.60 3.37
N ARG A 66 19.22 -3.81 4.27
CA ARG A 66 19.32 -4.79 5.36
C ARG A 66 18.03 -5.61 5.46
N LEU A 67 18.10 -6.72 6.18
CA LEU A 67 16.92 -7.51 6.49
C LEU A 67 16.16 -6.84 7.63
N LYS A 68 14.83 -6.86 7.54
CA LYS A 68 13.94 -6.32 8.56
C LYS A 68 14.02 -7.17 9.84
N ASN A 69 14.08 -6.52 10.99
CA ASN A 69 13.92 -7.19 12.28
C ASN A 69 12.46 -7.57 12.56
N ASP A 70 12.27 -8.63 13.35
CA ASP A 70 10.95 -8.99 13.86
C ASP A 70 10.35 -7.87 14.71
N MET A 71 9.04 -7.67 14.56
CA MET A 71 8.29 -6.71 15.33
C MET A 71 7.71 -7.36 16.59
N THR A 72 7.67 -6.60 17.69
CA THR A 72 6.92 -6.93 18.89
C THR A 72 5.73 -6.01 19.02
N PHE A 73 4.53 -6.54 18.90
CA PHE A 73 3.28 -5.80 19.05
C PHE A 73 2.88 -5.75 20.52
N ILE A 74 2.61 -4.55 21.00
CA ILE A 74 2.30 -4.27 22.41
C ILE A 74 0.84 -3.85 22.51
N ALA A 75 0.09 -4.53 23.37
CA ALA A 75 -1.31 -4.26 23.64
C ALA A 75 -1.53 -2.85 24.26
N PRO A 76 -2.73 -2.27 24.16
CA PRO A 76 -3.01 -0.92 24.72
C PRO A 76 -2.69 -0.80 26.20
N SER A 77 -3.02 -1.80 27.01
CA SER A 77 -2.68 -1.85 28.45
C SER A 77 -1.19 -2.07 28.72
N ARG A 78 -0.41 -2.47 27.74
CA ARG A 78 1.02 -2.86 27.85
C ARG A 78 1.29 -4.09 28.72
N THR A 79 0.25 -4.79 29.14
CA THR A 79 0.37 -6.03 29.95
C THR A 79 0.65 -7.26 29.12
N ALA A 80 0.30 -7.23 27.82
CA ALA A 80 0.50 -8.32 26.89
C ALA A 80 1.25 -7.85 25.63
N LYS A 81 2.05 -8.75 25.06
CA LYS A 81 2.77 -8.51 23.82
C LYS A 81 2.85 -9.77 22.97
N ILE A 82 2.88 -9.57 21.66
CA ILE A 82 2.99 -10.63 20.66
C ILE A 82 4.21 -10.36 19.81
N LYS A 83 5.16 -11.28 19.82
CA LYS A 83 6.36 -11.20 18.99
C LYS A 83 6.07 -11.82 17.62
N GLN A 84 6.40 -11.09 16.58
CA GLN A 84 6.43 -11.62 15.21
C GLN A 84 7.57 -12.65 15.10
N HIS A 85 7.35 -13.67 14.28
CA HIS A 85 8.40 -14.61 13.93
C HIS A 85 8.31 -14.88 12.43
N VAL A 86 9.17 -14.24 11.65
CA VAL A 86 9.22 -14.37 10.19
C VAL A 86 10.40 -15.27 9.84
N PRO A 87 10.19 -16.39 9.10
CA PRO A 87 11.28 -17.20 8.58
C PRO A 87 12.26 -16.37 7.75
N GLU A 88 13.55 -16.64 7.84
CA GLU A 88 14.61 -15.83 7.21
C GLU A 88 14.41 -15.67 5.70
N GLU A 89 13.95 -16.72 5.01
CA GLU A 89 13.67 -16.69 3.57
C GLU A 89 12.50 -15.77 3.19
N GLN A 90 11.63 -15.43 4.14
CA GLN A 90 10.47 -14.55 3.96
C GLN A 90 10.72 -13.13 4.48
N LEU A 91 11.91 -12.87 5.04
CA LEU A 91 12.24 -11.54 5.53
C LEU A 91 12.23 -10.52 4.39
N GLU A 92 11.58 -9.40 4.69
CA GLU A 92 11.57 -8.23 3.84
C GLU A 92 12.90 -7.49 3.94
N ILE A 93 13.23 -6.72 2.92
CA ILE A 93 14.37 -5.80 2.95
C ILE A 93 13.93 -4.41 3.40
N GLN A 94 14.82 -3.73 4.09
CA GLN A 94 14.71 -2.33 4.47
C GLN A 94 15.76 -1.52 3.72
N MET A 95 15.32 -0.46 3.05
CA MET A 95 16.18 0.43 2.26
C MET A 95 15.85 1.90 2.53
N GLU A 96 16.82 2.77 2.35
CA GLU A 96 16.53 4.21 2.22
C GLU A 96 15.64 4.45 1.00
N ARG A 97 14.59 5.25 1.18
CA ARG A 97 13.65 5.55 0.09
C ARG A 97 14.34 6.21 -1.10
N LYS A 98 15.33 7.04 -0.83
CA LYS A 98 16.16 7.64 -1.88
C LYS A 98 16.91 6.57 -2.69
N ASP A 99 17.53 5.60 -2.03
CA ASP A 99 18.25 4.52 -2.71
C ASP A 99 17.30 3.63 -3.55
N ILE A 100 16.06 3.45 -3.11
CA ILE A 100 15.05 2.75 -3.93
C ILE A 100 14.79 3.53 -5.22
N TYR A 101 14.58 4.86 -5.12
CA TYR A 101 14.35 5.70 -6.29
C TYR A 101 15.55 5.76 -7.22
N ASP A 102 16.76 5.92 -6.69
CA ASP A 102 17.97 5.91 -7.49
C ASP A 102 18.08 4.58 -8.27
N HIS A 103 17.91 3.45 -7.61
CA HIS A 103 17.95 2.12 -8.22
C HIS A 103 16.93 1.92 -9.36
N ILE A 104 15.66 2.29 -9.14
CA ILE A 104 14.62 2.09 -10.15
C ILE A 104 14.69 3.11 -11.29
N ILE A 105 15.15 4.34 -11.04
CA ILE A 105 15.33 5.36 -12.08
C ILE A 105 16.51 4.99 -12.98
N GLU A 106 17.65 4.59 -12.41
CA GLU A 106 18.81 4.14 -13.17
C GLU A 106 18.47 2.94 -14.05
N PHE A 107 17.74 1.96 -13.51
CA PHE A 107 17.25 0.83 -14.28
C PHE A 107 16.33 1.28 -15.44
N ALA A 108 15.40 2.19 -15.18
CA ALA A 108 14.46 2.67 -16.19
C ALA A 108 15.17 3.49 -17.30
N GLU A 109 16.14 4.34 -16.94
CA GLU A 109 16.97 5.07 -17.91
C GLU A 109 17.77 4.11 -18.79
N HIS A 110 18.33 3.06 -18.20
CA HIS A 110 19.05 2.02 -18.95
C HIS A 110 18.13 1.28 -19.96
N CYS A 111 16.87 1.08 -19.59
CA CYS A 111 15.85 0.53 -20.50
C CYS A 111 15.38 1.52 -21.59
N GLY A 112 15.77 2.80 -21.52
CA GLY A 112 15.43 3.82 -22.51
C GLY A 112 14.23 4.71 -22.15
N VAL A 113 13.79 4.72 -20.89
CA VAL A 113 12.72 5.60 -20.40
C VAL A 113 13.18 7.06 -20.44
N LYS A 114 12.30 7.94 -20.93
CA LYS A 114 12.50 9.38 -20.88
C LYS A 114 11.85 9.96 -19.62
N PHE A 115 12.56 10.85 -18.91
CA PHE A 115 12.04 11.54 -17.73
C PHE A 115 11.86 13.03 -18.01
N ARG A 116 10.75 13.58 -17.55
CA ARG A 116 10.42 15.01 -17.49
C ARG A 116 10.20 15.35 -16.02
N PHE A 117 11.31 15.55 -15.30
CA PHE A 117 11.29 16.06 -13.94
C PHE A 117 10.82 17.51 -13.89
N GLU A 118 10.47 18.02 -12.70
CA GLU A 118 9.92 19.36 -12.45
C GLU A 118 8.67 19.66 -13.29
N THR A 119 7.94 18.63 -13.70
CA THR A 119 6.80 18.74 -14.60
C THR A 119 5.57 18.10 -13.97
N GLU A 120 4.78 18.90 -13.26
CA GLU A 120 3.58 18.42 -12.58
C GLU A 120 2.41 18.22 -13.54
N VAL A 121 1.85 17.00 -13.55
CA VAL A 121 0.61 16.70 -14.25
C VAL A 121 -0.57 17.30 -13.48
N LYS A 122 -1.44 18.02 -14.17
CA LYS A 122 -2.58 18.72 -13.57
C LYS A 122 -3.94 18.06 -13.86
N ALA A 123 -4.08 17.42 -15.01
CA ALA A 123 -5.34 16.78 -15.41
C ALA A 123 -5.13 15.81 -16.59
N PRO A 124 -6.06 14.89 -16.86
CA PRO A 124 -6.11 14.15 -18.10
C PRO A 124 -6.61 15.04 -19.26
N VAL A 125 -6.24 14.68 -20.48
CA VAL A 125 -6.85 15.18 -21.71
C VAL A 125 -7.85 14.16 -22.22
N MET A 126 -9.09 14.58 -22.46
CA MET A 126 -10.15 13.73 -22.96
C MET A 126 -10.44 14.01 -24.43
N LEU A 127 -10.51 12.96 -25.26
CA LEU A 127 -10.90 13.04 -26.67
C LEU A 127 -11.82 11.86 -27.01
N GLY A 128 -12.99 12.13 -27.56
CA GLY A 128 -13.92 11.08 -27.99
C GLY A 128 -14.32 10.10 -26.86
N GLY A 129 -14.33 10.55 -25.61
CA GLY A 129 -14.68 9.71 -24.45
C GLY A 129 -13.51 8.88 -23.87
N ARG A 130 -12.31 8.96 -24.48
CA ARG A 130 -11.09 8.30 -23.96
C ARG A 130 -10.10 9.29 -23.38
N VAL A 131 -9.21 8.81 -22.52
CA VAL A 131 -8.02 9.54 -22.10
C VAL A 131 -7.04 9.54 -23.26
N ALA A 132 -6.62 10.72 -23.69
CA ALA A 132 -5.78 10.93 -24.89
C ALA A 132 -4.49 11.71 -24.56
N GLY A 133 -4.13 11.86 -23.30
CA GLY A 133 -2.94 12.56 -22.86
C GLY A 133 -3.09 13.20 -21.49
N ILE A 134 -2.17 14.09 -21.20
CA ILE A 134 -2.10 14.86 -19.94
C ILE A 134 -2.01 16.35 -20.22
N ARG A 135 -2.41 17.15 -19.24
CA ARG A 135 -2.16 18.59 -19.17
C ARG A 135 -1.23 18.89 -18.01
N THR A 136 -0.16 19.62 -18.29
CA THR A 136 0.73 20.21 -17.30
C THR A 136 0.36 21.70 -17.10
N LYS A 137 1.18 22.44 -16.38
CA LYS A 137 1.01 23.90 -16.29
C LYS A 137 1.24 24.58 -17.63
N ASP A 138 2.22 24.10 -18.40
CA ASP A 138 2.77 24.82 -19.54
C ASP A 138 2.31 24.24 -20.89
N GLU A 139 1.93 22.97 -20.95
CA GLU A 139 1.60 22.29 -22.20
C GLU A 139 0.49 21.23 -22.07
N THR A 140 -0.07 20.88 -23.21
CA THR A 140 -0.92 19.70 -23.40
C THR A 140 -0.14 18.64 -24.19
N VAL A 141 0.02 17.46 -23.62
CA VAL A 141 0.78 16.37 -24.23
C VAL A 141 -0.15 15.22 -24.55
N TYR A 142 -0.25 14.86 -25.83
CA TYR A 142 -1.07 13.76 -26.29
C TYR A 142 -0.33 12.43 -26.23
N ALA A 143 -1.07 11.37 -25.92
CA ALA A 143 -0.59 10.00 -25.84
C ALA A 143 -1.69 9.00 -26.20
N ASP A 144 -1.29 7.78 -26.57
CA ASP A 144 -2.20 6.69 -26.84
C ASP A 144 -2.66 6.02 -25.53
N LEU A 145 -1.81 6.05 -24.51
CA LEU A 145 -2.08 5.52 -23.15
C LEU A 145 -1.48 6.44 -22.09
N VAL A 146 -2.22 6.69 -21.02
CA VAL A 146 -1.75 7.32 -19.79
C VAL A 146 -1.78 6.31 -18.65
N ILE A 147 -0.61 6.03 -18.08
CA ILE A 147 -0.45 5.24 -16.85
C ILE A 147 -0.41 6.21 -15.68
N ASP A 148 -1.42 6.14 -14.82
CA ASP A 148 -1.54 7.01 -13.66
C ASP A 148 -0.82 6.42 -12.44
N ALA A 149 0.34 6.98 -12.13
CA ALA A 149 1.17 6.67 -10.97
C ALA A 149 1.38 7.90 -10.07
N ALA A 150 0.49 8.90 -10.15
CA ALA A 150 0.60 10.16 -9.42
C ALA A 150 0.16 10.09 -7.94
N GLY A 151 -0.04 8.88 -7.42
CA GLY A 151 -0.30 8.63 -6.01
C GLY A 151 -1.74 8.85 -5.58
N ILE A 152 -1.97 8.83 -4.26
CA ILE A 152 -3.30 8.88 -3.64
C ILE A 152 -4.14 10.09 -4.08
N ASN A 153 -3.48 11.22 -4.32
CA ASN A 153 -4.12 12.47 -4.73
C ASN A 153 -4.01 12.72 -6.25
N SER A 154 -3.86 11.65 -7.05
CA SER A 154 -3.69 11.78 -8.50
C SER A 154 -4.63 12.81 -9.13
N PRO A 155 -4.09 13.85 -9.77
CA PRO A 155 -4.89 14.81 -10.50
C PRO A 155 -5.48 14.23 -11.79
N VAL A 156 -4.90 13.14 -12.32
CA VAL A 156 -5.48 12.42 -13.45
C VAL A 156 -6.76 11.75 -13.00
N ARG A 157 -6.70 10.84 -12.00
CA ARG A 157 -7.86 10.10 -11.50
C ARG A 157 -8.99 11.02 -11.03
N LYS A 158 -8.66 12.05 -10.25
CA LYS A 158 -9.66 12.98 -9.68
C LYS A 158 -10.42 13.78 -10.73
N ASN A 159 -9.82 14.02 -11.89
CA ASN A 159 -10.42 14.78 -12.98
C ASN A 159 -10.98 13.89 -14.13
N LEU A 160 -11.01 12.57 -13.97
CA LEU A 160 -11.68 11.69 -14.94
C LEU A 160 -13.20 11.94 -14.93
N PRO A 161 -13.90 11.79 -16.08
CA PRO A 161 -15.36 11.78 -16.12
C PRO A 161 -15.97 10.65 -15.27
N ASP A 162 -17.05 10.91 -14.53
CA ASP A 162 -17.72 9.92 -13.67
C ASP A 162 -18.21 8.70 -14.45
N CYS A 163 -18.55 8.91 -15.71
CA CYS A 163 -19.00 7.86 -16.59
C CYS A 163 -17.96 6.74 -16.81
N LEU A 164 -16.69 6.95 -16.50
CA LEU A 164 -15.65 5.90 -16.57
C LEU A 164 -15.70 4.93 -15.37
N GLY A 165 -16.42 5.28 -14.31
CA GLY A 165 -16.63 4.41 -13.13
C GLY A 165 -15.43 4.27 -12.23
N ILE A 166 -14.38 5.08 -12.42
CA ILE A 166 -13.18 5.08 -11.58
C ILE A 166 -13.42 5.94 -10.36
N GLN A 167 -13.22 5.37 -9.18
CA GLN A 167 -13.46 6.04 -7.90
C GLN A 167 -12.43 7.15 -7.65
N LYS A 168 -12.91 8.32 -7.24
CA LYS A 168 -12.09 9.54 -7.05
C LYS A 168 -11.84 9.85 -5.59
N GLU A 169 -12.88 9.71 -4.77
CA GLU A 169 -12.88 10.15 -3.38
C GLU A 169 -12.36 9.06 -2.42
N THR A 170 -11.93 9.51 -1.27
CA THR A 170 -11.49 8.69 -0.15
C THR A 170 -12.31 9.02 1.09
N ASP A 171 -12.61 8.00 1.90
CA ASP A 171 -13.28 8.13 3.19
C ASP A 171 -12.27 8.28 4.33
N LYS A 172 -12.76 8.58 5.54
CA LYS A 172 -11.94 8.80 6.74
C LYS A 172 -10.93 7.67 7.00
N TYR A 173 -11.34 6.41 6.83
CA TYR A 173 -10.51 5.23 7.10
C TYR A 173 -9.71 4.73 5.89
N ASP A 174 -9.74 5.46 4.78
CA ASP A 174 -9.03 5.10 3.56
C ASP A 174 -7.57 5.56 3.57
N THR A 175 -7.24 6.49 4.48
CA THR A 175 -5.92 7.11 4.58
C THR A 175 -5.38 7.06 6.00
N PHE A 176 -4.08 6.87 6.11
CA PHE A 176 -3.34 6.90 7.37
C PHE A 176 -2.33 8.03 7.31
N HIS A 177 -2.45 8.97 8.27
CA HIS A 177 -1.58 10.13 8.39
C HIS A 177 -0.44 9.77 9.33
N VAL A 178 0.77 9.92 8.85
CA VAL A 178 1.96 9.41 9.51
C VAL A 178 2.97 10.53 9.69
N TYR A 179 3.51 10.68 10.89
CA TYR A 179 4.74 11.36 11.19
C TYR A 179 5.83 10.31 11.40
N ARG A 180 7.02 10.50 10.81
CA ARG A 180 8.17 9.63 11.05
C ARG A 180 9.45 10.43 11.13
N ALA A 181 10.26 10.11 12.13
CA ALA A 181 11.54 10.77 12.40
C ALA A 181 12.54 9.81 13.04
N PHE A 182 13.81 10.16 12.94
CA PHE A 182 14.94 9.40 13.46
C PHE A 182 15.65 10.24 14.49
N TYR A 183 15.77 9.69 15.70
CA TYR A 183 16.30 10.38 16.86
C TYR A 183 17.64 9.77 17.28
N ASN A 184 18.45 10.57 18.00
CA ASN A 184 19.66 10.07 18.61
C ASN A 184 19.35 8.92 19.58
N LYS A 185 20.21 7.93 19.59
CA LYS A 185 20.09 6.76 20.46
C LYS A 185 20.73 7.06 21.80
N THR A 186 20.01 6.81 22.90
CA THR A 186 20.48 7.10 24.28
C THR A 186 20.81 5.85 25.07
N ALA A 187 20.34 4.68 24.64
CA ALA A 187 20.64 3.39 25.27
C ALA A 187 20.66 2.26 24.23
N THR A 188 21.22 1.13 24.58
CA THR A 188 21.13 -0.10 23.79
C THR A 188 20.01 -0.96 24.31
N VAL A 189 19.14 -1.46 23.42
CA VAL A 189 18.02 -2.34 23.76
C VAL A 189 18.45 -3.79 23.58
N GLU A 190 18.30 -4.58 24.64
CA GLU A 190 18.39 -6.04 24.56
C GLU A 190 17.00 -6.62 24.36
N GLY A 191 16.79 -7.41 23.31
CA GLY A 191 15.52 -8.11 23.06
C GLY A 191 14.64 -7.45 21.99
N ASP A 192 13.50 -6.89 22.39
CA ASP A 192 12.49 -6.37 21.45
C ASP A 192 12.92 -5.05 20.80
N LYS A 193 13.74 -5.14 19.74
CA LYS A 193 14.29 -3.97 19.05
C LYS A 193 13.26 -3.17 18.27
N TYR A 194 12.16 -3.80 17.79
CA TYR A 194 11.12 -3.14 17.01
C TYR A 194 9.77 -3.24 17.74
N ARG A 195 9.44 -2.22 18.52
CA ARG A 195 8.26 -2.16 19.40
C ARG A 195 7.14 -1.40 18.72
N VAL A 196 5.99 -2.07 18.51
CA VAL A 196 4.80 -1.50 17.89
C VAL A 196 3.69 -1.40 18.93
N TYR A 197 3.31 -0.20 19.27
CA TYR A 197 2.26 0.12 20.24
C TYR A 197 0.93 0.31 19.52
N LEU A 198 -0.06 -0.52 19.84
CA LEU A 198 -1.39 -0.47 19.25
C LEU A 198 -2.33 0.34 20.12
N LEU A 199 -3.18 1.18 19.51
CA LEU A 199 -4.09 2.11 20.19
C LEU A 199 -3.39 2.88 21.32
N PHE A 200 -2.19 3.39 21.01
CA PHE A 200 -1.32 4.04 21.97
C PHE A 200 -2.02 5.19 22.70
N ASP A 201 -1.91 5.22 24.02
CA ASP A 201 -2.53 6.21 24.90
C ASP A 201 -4.07 6.24 24.76
N GLY A 202 -4.70 5.10 24.46
CA GLY A 202 -6.14 4.99 24.27
C GLY A 202 -6.69 5.64 23.00
N LYS A 203 -5.82 6.21 22.16
CA LYS A 203 -6.17 6.87 20.90
C LYS A 203 -6.18 5.86 19.75
N GLN A 204 -6.93 6.13 18.69
CA GLN A 204 -6.93 5.35 17.44
C GLN A 204 -5.64 5.63 16.63
N GLN A 205 -4.50 5.31 17.24
CA GLN A 205 -3.18 5.51 16.66
C GLN A 205 -2.28 4.30 16.87
N ILE A 206 -1.32 4.14 15.98
CA ILE A 206 -0.24 3.16 16.06
C ILE A 206 1.06 3.95 16.17
N CYS A 207 1.92 3.54 17.10
CA CYS A 207 3.26 4.06 17.20
C CYS A 207 4.24 2.92 17.09
N TRP A 208 5.40 3.14 16.48
CA TRP A 208 6.53 2.25 16.71
C TRP A 208 7.76 3.01 17.17
N VAL A 209 8.61 2.29 17.87
CA VAL A 209 9.97 2.68 18.24
C VAL A 209 10.87 1.52 17.86
N ALA A 210 11.71 1.73 16.85
CA ALA A 210 12.62 0.72 16.36
C ALA A 210 14.07 1.12 16.68
N ASP A 211 14.76 0.26 17.43
CA ASP A 211 16.19 0.40 17.72
C ASP A 211 16.98 -0.02 16.50
N ASP A 212 17.64 0.94 15.88
CA ASP A 212 18.58 0.77 14.78
C ASP A 212 20.03 0.87 15.27
N GLU A 213 21.00 0.56 14.42
CA GLU A 213 22.42 0.63 14.81
C GLU A 213 22.82 2.06 15.20
N GLU A 214 22.41 3.06 14.42
CA GLU A 214 22.85 4.45 14.53
C GLU A 214 21.82 5.39 15.18
N TYR A 215 20.53 5.03 15.15
CA TYR A 215 19.43 5.89 15.59
C TYR A 215 18.26 5.08 16.13
N THR A 216 17.30 5.77 16.71
CA THR A 216 16.00 5.23 17.04
C THR A 216 14.97 5.79 16.08
N ASP A 217 14.32 4.89 15.31
CA ASP A 217 13.31 5.21 14.31
C ASP A 217 11.93 5.23 14.95
N VAL A 218 11.23 6.34 14.86
CA VAL A 218 9.90 6.52 15.41
C VAL A 218 8.89 6.83 14.33
N LEU A 219 7.77 6.11 14.35
CA LEU A 219 6.58 6.43 13.58
C LEU A 219 5.39 6.63 14.49
N ILE A 220 4.61 7.65 14.23
CA ILE A 220 3.30 7.92 14.82
C ILE A 220 2.29 8.01 13.68
N GLY A 221 1.22 7.19 13.71
CA GLY A 221 0.24 7.16 12.63
C GLY A 221 -1.18 6.99 13.13
N ARG A 222 -2.15 7.65 12.44
CA ARG A 222 -3.59 7.55 12.73
C ARG A 222 -4.45 7.91 11.51
N PHE A 223 -5.77 7.68 11.61
CA PHE A 223 -6.72 7.98 10.52
C PHE A 223 -7.13 9.46 10.40
N THR A 224 -6.64 10.32 11.27
CA THR A 224 -6.85 11.77 11.20
C THR A 224 -5.50 12.49 11.12
N PRO A 225 -5.44 13.68 10.51
CA PRO A 225 -4.20 14.46 10.46
C PRO A 225 -3.59 14.65 11.86
N LEU A 226 -2.27 14.69 11.92
CA LEU A 226 -1.48 14.94 13.12
C LEU A 226 -1.08 16.42 13.18
N THR A 227 -1.10 17.03 14.36
CA THR A 227 -0.48 18.33 14.62
C THR A 227 0.88 18.16 15.28
N ASP A 228 1.72 19.20 15.24
CA ASP A 228 3.04 19.17 15.88
C ASP A 228 2.92 18.98 17.41
N GLU A 229 1.92 19.61 18.04
CA GLU A 229 1.66 19.47 19.47
C GLU A 229 1.30 18.03 19.86
N GLU A 230 0.45 17.37 19.07
CA GLU A 230 0.06 15.98 19.31
C GLU A 230 1.23 15.01 19.09
N VAL A 231 2.11 15.31 18.12
CA VAL A 231 3.33 14.53 17.90
C VAL A 231 4.28 14.67 19.08
N GLU A 232 4.54 15.88 19.59
CA GLU A 232 5.43 16.10 20.74
C GLU A 232 4.87 15.50 22.03
N GLU A 233 3.54 15.59 22.28
CA GLU A 233 2.88 14.89 23.38
C GLU A 233 3.12 13.37 23.29
N THR A 234 2.94 12.80 22.09
CA THR A 234 3.12 11.37 21.87
C THR A 234 4.58 10.94 22.03
N LEU A 235 5.54 11.72 21.50
CA LEU A 235 6.97 11.47 21.65
C LEU A 235 7.40 11.51 23.13
N THR A 236 6.88 12.44 23.91
CA THR A 236 7.16 12.52 25.35
C THR A 236 6.76 11.22 26.05
N LYS A 237 5.54 10.72 25.79
CA LYS A 237 5.06 9.45 26.37
C LYS A 237 5.83 8.23 25.84
N LEU A 238 6.28 8.24 24.58
CA LEU A 238 7.12 7.17 24.03
C LEU A 238 8.49 7.14 24.69
N ARG A 239 9.10 8.30 25.01
CA ARG A 239 10.38 8.39 25.73
C ARG A 239 10.29 7.84 27.15
N GLU A 240 9.16 8.02 27.85
CA GLU A 240 8.94 7.42 29.17
C GLU A 240 8.94 5.88 29.14
N LEU A 241 8.71 5.27 27.98
CA LEU A 241 8.62 3.83 27.79
C LEU A 241 9.83 3.23 27.07
N ASN A 242 10.69 4.06 26.50
CA ASN A 242 11.77 3.64 25.62
C ASN A 242 13.03 4.48 25.92
N ASP A 243 13.87 3.97 26.80
CA ASP A 243 15.10 4.65 27.26
C ASP A 243 16.12 4.89 26.13
N ASP A 244 15.99 4.16 25.00
CA ASP A 244 16.80 4.33 23.80
C ASP A 244 16.36 5.49 22.90
N LEU A 245 15.17 6.06 23.14
CA LEU A 245 14.63 7.16 22.34
C LEU A 245 15.10 8.52 22.87
N GLY A 246 16.10 9.10 22.23
CA GLY A 246 16.61 10.42 22.56
C GLY A 246 15.69 11.57 22.14
N THR A 247 16.14 12.79 22.43
CA THR A 247 15.39 14.03 22.17
C THR A 247 15.86 14.78 20.91
N GLU A 248 17.07 14.50 20.46
CA GLU A 248 17.64 15.14 19.29
C GLU A 248 17.17 14.43 18.01
N ARG A 249 16.41 15.15 17.18
CA ARG A 249 16.02 14.64 15.86
C ARG A 249 17.19 14.77 14.90
N LEU A 250 17.70 13.63 14.43
CA LEU A 250 18.83 13.57 13.50
C LEU A 250 18.36 13.82 12.06
N ARG A 251 17.20 13.23 11.68
CA ARG A 251 16.62 13.37 10.33
C ARG A 251 15.14 13.02 10.30
N GLY A 252 14.49 13.11 9.14
CA GLY A 252 13.05 12.85 9.00
C GLY A 252 12.22 14.02 9.55
N GLY A 253 11.16 13.71 10.27
CA GLY A 253 10.21 14.71 10.79
C GLY A 253 9.18 15.14 9.77
N GLN A 254 8.89 14.29 8.79
CA GLN A 254 7.95 14.57 7.71
C GLN A 254 6.60 13.93 7.96
N TYR A 255 5.57 14.61 7.48
CA TYR A 255 4.20 14.11 7.48
C TYR A 255 3.86 13.53 6.11
N VAL A 256 3.37 12.29 6.10
CA VAL A 256 2.99 11.58 4.88
C VAL A 256 1.61 10.97 5.04
N THR A 257 0.85 10.94 3.95
CA THR A 257 -0.45 10.26 3.89
C THR A 257 -0.29 8.97 3.10
N ILE A 258 -0.60 7.84 3.74
CA ILE A 258 -0.50 6.50 3.16
C ILE A 258 -1.91 5.97 2.87
N PRO A 259 -2.19 5.44 1.67
CA PRO A 259 -3.46 4.78 1.41
C PRO A 259 -3.51 3.43 2.14
N VAL A 260 -4.60 3.19 2.86
CA VAL A 260 -4.82 1.94 3.63
C VAL A 260 -6.21 1.38 3.39
N ARG A 261 -6.68 1.44 2.15
CA ARG A 261 -7.99 0.96 1.73
C ARG A 261 -7.89 -0.22 0.75
N GLN A 262 -9.04 -0.79 0.41
CA GLN A 262 -9.13 -1.75 -0.69
C GLN A 262 -8.72 -1.11 -2.02
N PRO A 263 -8.16 -1.91 -2.97
CA PRO A 263 -7.89 -1.44 -4.32
C PRO A 263 -9.14 -0.89 -5.02
N LEU A 264 -8.95 -0.01 -6.01
CA LEU A 264 -10.04 0.48 -6.86
C LEU A 264 -10.79 -0.67 -7.52
N GLY A 265 -12.11 -0.60 -7.57
CA GLY A 265 -12.94 -1.53 -8.32
C GLY A 265 -12.70 -1.48 -9.83
N VAL A 266 -12.26 -0.33 -10.37
CA VAL A 266 -11.89 -0.16 -11.77
C VAL A 266 -10.51 0.46 -11.86
N LEU A 267 -9.57 -0.26 -12.50
CA LEU A 267 -8.17 0.15 -12.70
C LEU A 267 -7.94 0.74 -14.10
N VAL A 268 -8.82 0.46 -15.06
CA VAL A 268 -8.61 0.75 -16.47
C VAL A 268 -9.80 1.46 -17.11
N ALA A 269 -9.50 2.30 -18.09
CA ALA A 269 -10.48 2.90 -18.99
C ALA A 269 -9.84 3.03 -20.39
N ASP A 270 -10.59 3.48 -21.37
CA ASP A 270 -10.03 3.72 -22.71
C ASP A 270 -8.91 4.77 -22.64
N GLY A 271 -7.67 4.37 -22.96
CA GLY A 271 -6.46 5.20 -22.90
C GLY A 271 -5.94 5.44 -21.49
N TYR A 272 -6.38 4.68 -20.47
CA TYR A 272 -5.99 4.91 -19.07
C TYR A 272 -5.78 3.61 -18.30
N ALA A 273 -4.74 3.58 -17.47
CA ALA A 273 -4.51 2.54 -16.45
C ALA A 273 -3.97 3.17 -15.17
N ALA A 274 -4.54 2.82 -14.01
CA ALA A 274 -4.04 3.22 -12.69
C ALA A 274 -3.10 2.17 -12.11
N ILE A 275 -2.04 2.63 -11.39
CA ILE A 275 -1.06 1.75 -10.73
C ILE A 275 -0.56 2.35 -9.42
N GLY A 276 -0.10 1.51 -8.50
CA GLY A 276 0.43 1.93 -7.22
C GLY A 276 -0.63 2.61 -6.35
N ASP A 277 -0.26 3.69 -5.68
CA ASP A 277 -1.17 4.42 -4.78
C ASP A 277 -2.30 5.14 -5.50
N SER A 278 -2.16 5.44 -6.79
CA SER A 278 -3.27 5.93 -7.61
C SER A 278 -4.40 4.89 -7.75
N ALA A 279 -4.06 3.60 -7.60
CA ALA A 279 -4.98 2.48 -7.65
C ALA A 279 -5.23 1.84 -6.26
N PHE A 280 -4.67 2.41 -5.19
CA PHE A 280 -4.74 1.89 -3.81
C PHE A 280 -4.23 0.44 -3.69
N MET A 281 -3.02 0.18 -4.20
CA MET A 281 -2.41 -1.16 -4.20
C MET A 281 -1.59 -1.47 -2.94
N THR A 282 -1.64 -0.59 -1.96
CA THR A 282 -1.00 -0.73 -0.65
C THR A 282 -1.71 -1.79 0.17
N VAL A 283 -0.97 -2.57 0.96
CA VAL A 283 -1.54 -3.53 1.92
C VAL A 283 -2.25 -2.76 3.03
N PRO A 284 -3.58 -2.89 3.20
CA PRO A 284 -4.37 -2.02 4.09
C PRO A 284 -3.99 -2.08 5.57
N MET A 285 -3.37 -3.18 6.02
CA MET A 285 -3.01 -3.40 7.42
C MET A 285 -1.66 -2.81 7.80
N ILE A 286 -0.70 -2.77 6.86
CA ILE A 286 0.71 -2.46 7.16
C ILE A 286 1.26 -1.28 6.36
N GLY A 287 0.48 -0.73 5.43
CA GLY A 287 0.90 0.44 4.64
C GLY A 287 1.99 0.16 3.59
N SER A 288 2.39 -1.10 3.35
CA SER A 288 3.40 -1.48 2.36
C SER A 288 2.80 -1.61 0.97
N GLY A 289 3.31 -0.86 -0.01
CA GLY A 289 2.78 -0.81 -1.39
C GLY A 289 3.80 -1.02 -2.49
N ILE A 290 5.10 -0.91 -2.19
CA ILE A 290 6.19 -0.90 -3.18
C ILE A 290 6.21 -2.21 -3.98
N ALA A 291 6.30 -3.36 -3.32
CA ALA A 291 6.34 -4.66 -3.98
C ALA A 291 5.07 -4.97 -4.79
N ASN A 292 3.89 -4.59 -4.27
CA ASN A 292 2.63 -4.73 -5.00
C ASN A 292 2.61 -3.87 -6.27
N SER A 293 3.16 -2.65 -6.19
CA SER A 293 3.26 -1.74 -7.34
C SER A 293 4.18 -2.31 -8.42
N PHE A 294 5.31 -2.93 -8.05
CA PHE A 294 6.21 -3.62 -8.98
C PHE A 294 5.53 -4.84 -9.63
N LYS A 295 4.88 -5.69 -8.83
CA LYS A 295 4.13 -6.85 -9.35
C LYS A 295 3.01 -6.40 -10.30
N ALA A 296 2.31 -5.30 -9.97
CA ALA A 296 1.27 -4.71 -10.82
C ALA A 296 1.85 -4.12 -12.11
N ALA A 297 3.06 -3.54 -12.07
CA ALA A 297 3.75 -3.05 -13.26
C ALA A 297 4.00 -4.16 -14.29
N ARG A 298 4.46 -5.34 -13.85
CA ARG A 298 4.60 -6.51 -14.71
C ARG A 298 3.26 -6.96 -15.31
N MET A 299 2.20 -6.99 -14.50
CA MET A 299 0.86 -7.37 -14.97
C MET A 299 0.33 -6.38 -16.03
N LEU A 300 0.54 -5.07 -15.80
CA LEU A 300 0.13 -4.03 -16.74
C LEU A 300 0.93 -4.12 -18.05
N ALA A 301 2.25 -4.29 -17.97
CA ALA A 301 3.10 -4.45 -19.13
C ALA A 301 2.67 -5.67 -19.97
N ASN A 302 2.39 -6.82 -19.33
CA ASN A 302 1.90 -8.01 -20.03
C ASN A 302 0.57 -7.78 -20.74
N ALA A 303 -0.36 -7.01 -20.14
CA ALA A 303 -1.62 -6.67 -20.76
C ALA A 303 -1.45 -5.74 -21.98
N ILE A 304 -0.50 -4.80 -21.90
CA ILE A 304 -0.14 -3.91 -23.02
C ILE A 304 0.52 -4.71 -24.15
N PHE A 305 1.43 -5.63 -23.83
CA PHE A 305 2.07 -6.51 -24.86
C PHE A 305 1.07 -7.43 -25.55
N ALA A 306 0.00 -7.83 -24.87
CA ALA A 306 -1.05 -8.67 -25.45
C ALA A 306 -2.08 -7.89 -26.30
N ASP A 307 -2.01 -6.54 -26.32
CA ASP A 307 -2.89 -5.70 -27.15
C ASP A 307 -2.28 -5.51 -28.56
N ASP A 308 -2.33 -6.54 -29.37
CA ASP A 308 -1.75 -6.56 -30.74
C ASP A 308 -2.25 -5.41 -31.64
N LYS A 309 -3.40 -4.82 -31.34
CA LYS A 309 -3.98 -3.70 -32.09
C LYS A 309 -3.63 -2.34 -31.48
N GLU A 310 -2.92 -2.34 -30.36
CA GLU A 310 -2.52 -1.12 -29.63
C GLU A 310 -3.69 -0.15 -29.40
N LEU A 311 -4.84 -0.70 -29.02
CA LEU A 311 -6.06 0.10 -28.77
C LEU A 311 -6.06 0.75 -27.40
N TYR A 312 -5.41 0.12 -26.44
CA TYR A 312 -5.37 0.52 -25.02
C TYR A 312 -6.77 0.90 -24.50
N SER A 313 -7.75 0.08 -24.87
CA SER A 313 -9.12 0.22 -24.41
C SER A 313 -9.34 -0.44 -23.06
N ALA A 314 -10.43 -0.11 -22.37
CA ALA A 314 -10.81 -0.81 -21.16
C ALA A 314 -10.97 -2.33 -21.40
N GLU A 315 -11.39 -2.74 -22.61
CA GLU A 315 -11.54 -4.14 -22.97
C GLU A 315 -10.17 -4.83 -23.12
N THR A 316 -9.21 -4.24 -23.86
CA THR A 316 -7.88 -4.85 -24.06
C THR A 316 -7.06 -4.85 -22.79
N LEU A 317 -7.18 -3.81 -21.97
CA LEU A 317 -6.50 -3.70 -20.67
C LEU A 317 -7.21 -4.47 -19.55
N TRP A 318 -8.38 -5.09 -19.81
CA TRP A 318 -9.13 -5.83 -18.78
C TRP A 318 -8.37 -7.04 -18.22
N SER A 319 -7.46 -7.61 -19.01
CA SER A 319 -6.55 -8.67 -18.57
C SER A 319 -5.68 -8.25 -17.40
N TYR A 320 -5.17 -7.00 -17.38
CA TYR A 320 -4.43 -6.42 -16.26
C TYR A 320 -5.28 -6.38 -14.98
N GLN A 321 -6.49 -5.83 -15.04
CA GLN A 321 -7.38 -5.76 -13.89
C GLN A 321 -7.68 -7.15 -13.32
N ARG A 322 -7.98 -8.12 -14.19
CA ARG A 322 -8.27 -9.49 -13.77
C ARG A 322 -7.07 -10.18 -13.14
N GLU A 323 -5.88 -10.03 -13.73
CA GLU A 323 -4.67 -10.62 -13.20
C GLU A 323 -4.30 -10.00 -11.85
N PHE A 324 -4.42 -8.68 -11.72
CA PHE A 324 -4.22 -7.98 -10.46
C PHE A 324 -5.14 -8.50 -9.37
N TYR A 325 -6.45 -8.58 -9.62
CA TYR A 325 -7.38 -9.09 -8.61
C TYR A 325 -7.15 -10.56 -8.29
N LYS A 326 -6.83 -11.38 -9.28
CA LYS A 326 -6.53 -12.81 -9.07
C LYS A 326 -5.30 -13.01 -8.17
N LYS A 327 -4.24 -12.23 -8.37
CA LYS A 327 -2.96 -12.40 -7.68
C LYS A 327 -2.84 -11.58 -6.38
N LEU A 328 -3.36 -10.37 -6.35
CA LEU A 328 -3.19 -9.43 -5.24
C LEU A 328 -4.54 -8.98 -4.65
N GLY A 329 -5.46 -8.47 -5.46
CA GLY A 329 -6.69 -7.85 -5.00
C GLY A 329 -7.58 -8.76 -4.16
N ASN A 330 -7.61 -10.07 -4.46
CA ASN A 330 -8.33 -11.08 -3.67
C ASN A 330 -7.79 -11.24 -2.24
N GLY A 331 -6.55 -10.86 -1.98
CA GLY A 331 -5.95 -10.79 -0.65
C GLY A 331 -6.12 -9.41 -0.01
N LEU A 332 -5.89 -8.34 -0.76
CA LEU A 332 -5.94 -6.96 -0.25
C LEU A 332 -7.36 -6.55 0.19
N ALA A 333 -8.39 -6.97 -0.53
CA ALA A 333 -9.76 -6.60 -0.22
C ALA A 333 -10.25 -7.17 1.13
N PRO A 334 -10.07 -8.46 1.48
CA PRO A 334 -10.34 -8.96 2.82
C PRO A 334 -9.55 -8.27 3.93
N LEU A 335 -8.27 -7.94 3.70
CA LEU A 335 -7.45 -7.20 4.66
C LEU A 335 -8.02 -5.80 4.95
N ALA A 336 -8.60 -5.15 3.96
CA ALA A 336 -9.28 -3.87 4.18
C ALA A 336 -10.50 -4.01 5.10
N VAL A 337 -11.25 -5.11 5.03
CA VAL A 337 -12.36 -5.41 5.96
C VAL A 337 -11.83 -5.62 7.37
N ILE A 338 -10.74 -6.40 7.52
CA ILE A 338 -10.10 -6.64 8.83
C ILE A 338 -9.63 -5.32 9.44
N LYS A 339 -8.96 -4.48 8.66
CA LYS A 339 -8.51 -3.15 9.09
C LYS A 339 -9.67 -2.29 9.58
N LEU A 340 -10.79 -2.24 8.85
CA LEU A 340 -11.97 -1.47 9.26
C LEU A 340 -12.55 -1.95 10.59
N MET A 341 -12.52 -3.26 10.83
CA MET A 341 -12.97 -3.80 12.12
C MET A 341 -12.01 -3.46 13.25
N ILE A 342 -10.71 -3.65 13.06
CA ILE A 342 -9.70 -3.30 14.08
C ILE A 342 -9.77 -1.79 14.39
N ALA A 343 -10.01 -0.96 13.38
CA ALA A 343 -10.22 0.48 13.57
C ALA A 343 -11.48 0.82 14.41
N SER A 344 -12.41 -0.13 14.59
CA SER A 344 -13.58 0.02 15.46
C SER A 344 -13.37 -0.49 16.89
N PHE A 345 -12.23 -1.13 17.17
CA PHE A 345 -11.95 -1.67 18.50
C PHE A 345 -11.64 -0.57 19.50
N SER A 346 -12.17 -0.74 20.72
CA SER A 346 -11.70 -0.02 21.89
C SER A 346 -10.36 -0.60 22.40
N PRO A 347 -9.62 0.10 23.25
CA PRO A 347 -8.46 -0.47 23.93
C PRO A 347 -8.77 -1.81 24.64
N ASN A 348 -9.88 -1.89 25.34
CA ASN A 348 -10.30 -3.12 26.04
C ASN A 348 -10.59 -4.29 25.08
N ASP A 349 -11.18 -4.01 23.91
CA ASP A 349 -11.40 -5.05 22.88
C ASP A 349 -10.08 -5.64 22.41
N LEU A 350 -9.06 -4.78 22.21
CA LEU A 350 -7.77 -5.22 21.71
C LEU A 350 -6.97 -5.94 22.80
N ASP A 351 -6.97 -5.43 24.04
CA ASP A 351 -6.38 -6.12 25.19
C ASP A 351 -6.96 -7.52 25.37
N TYR A 352 -8.28 -7.64 25.28
CA TYR A 352 -8.97 -8.93 25.31
C TYR A 352 -8.49 -9.89 24.23
N CYS A 353 -8.30 -9.38 22.98
CA CYS A 353 -7.79 -10.20 21.88
C CYS A 353 -6.38 -10.74 22.15
N PHE A 354 -5.52 -9.96 22.81
CA PHE A 354 -4.18 -10.38 23.21
C PHE A 354 -4.24 -11.40 24.35
N GLU A 355 -4.96 -11.11 25.43
CA GLU A 355 -5.06 -11.96 26.63
C GLU A 355 -5.69 -13.33 26.33
N LYS A 356 -6.69 -13.38 25.46
CA LYS A 356 -7.38 -14.62 25.05
C LYS A 356 -6.73 -15.32 23.86
N ASN A 357 -5.56 -14.84 23.41
CA ASN A 357 -4.84 -15.38 22.26
C ASN A 357 -5.70 -15.46 20.97
N ILE A 358 -6.66 -14.53 20.84
CA ILE A 358 -7.47 -14.36 19.62
C ILE A 358 -6.56 -13.83 18.51
N LEU A 359 -5.64 -12.92 18.86
CA LEU A 359 -4.49 -12.53 18.07
C LEU A 359 -3.24 -13.22 18.62
N ASN A 360 -2.44 -13.79 17.74
CA ASN A 360 -1.22 -14.52 18.10
C ASN A 360 -0.07 -14.21 17.13
N SER A 361 1.12 -14.78 17.36
CA SER A 361 2.31 -14.56 16.56
C SER A 361 2.08 -14.87 15.06
N ASP A 362 1.34 -15.93 14.75
CA ASP A 362 1.01 -16.29 13.37
C ASP A 362 0.15 -15.23 12.66
N ASP A 363 -0.77 -14.60 13.41
CA ASP A 363 -1.63 -13.54 12.88
C ASP A 363 -0.83 -12.24 12.65
N MET A 364 0.26 -12.03 13.38
CA MET A 364 1.15 -10.86 13.24
C MET A 364 2.25 -11.06 12.19
N THR A 365 2.38 -12.27 11.62
CA THR A 365 3.38 -12.59 10.58
C THR A 365 2.89 -12.21 9.17
N ILE A 366 2.03 -11.20 9.04
CA ILE A 366 1.59 -10.70 7.73
C ILE A 366 2.73 -9.90 7.12
N GLY A 367 3.42 -10.50 6.13
CA GLY A 367 4.31 -9.77 5.24
C GLY A 367 3.54 -9.11 4.09
N ALA A 368 4.20 -8.24 3.35
CA ALA A 368 3.63 -7.66 2.14
C ALA A 368 3.58 -8.64 0.95
N ASP A 369 4.09 -9.86 1.11
CA ASP A 369 4.03 -10.86 0.06
C ASP A 369 2.65 -11.52 -0.06
N THR A 370 2.29 -11.87 -1.29
CA THR A 370 0.97 -12.44 -1.62
C THR A 370 0.70 -13.78 -0.93
N ASN A 371 1.73 -14.58 -0.69
CA ASN A 371 1.57 -15.91 -0.09
C ASN A 371 1.25 -15.78 1.40
N SER A 372 1.94 -14.91 2.12
CA SER A 372 1.68 -14.57 3.52
C SER A 372 0.25 -14.05 3.71
N ILE A 373 -0.18 -13.10 2.86
CA ILE A 373 -1.53 -12.55 2.87
C ILE A 373 -2.59 -13.64 2.66
N ASN A 374 -2.41 -14.48 1.63
CA ASN A 374 -3.35 -15.56 1.34
C ASN A 374 -3.36 -16.63 2.44
N CYS A 375 -2.20 -16.95 3.02
CA CYS A 375 -2.09 -17.88 4.14
C CYS A 375 -2.81 -17.34 5.37
N PHE A 376 -2.60 -16.07 5.71
CA PHE A 376 -3.30 -15.40 6.81
C PHE A 376 -4.82 -15.44 6.64
N ILE A 377 -5.34 -15.06 5.47
CA ILE A 377 -6.78 -15.11 5.20
C ILE A 377 -7.33 -16.54 5.30
N LYS A 378 -6.60 -17.54 4.76
CA LYS A 378 -6.99 -18.95 4.89
C LYS A 378 -7.00 -19.42 6.34
N LYS A 379 -5.98 -19.06 7.13
CA LYS A 379 -5.93 -19.36 8.57
C LYS A 379 -7.11 -18.72 9.32
N MET A 380 -7.41 -17.44 9.06
CA MET A 380 -8.56 -16.75 9.66
C MET A 380 -9.91 -17.38 9.30
N MET A 381 -10.02 -17.96 8.10
CA MET A 381 -11.24 -18.60 7.62
C MET A 381 -11.29 -20.11 7.89
N ASN A 382 -10.24 -20.70 8.48
CA ASN A 382 -10.22 -22.11 8.84
C ASN A 382 -11.14 -22.36 10.05
N PHE A 383 -11.99 -23.39 9.94
CA PHE A 383 -12.98 -23.74 10.96
C PHE A 383 -12.34 -24.03 12.33
N ASP A 384 -11.19 -24.73 12.38
CA ASP A 384 -10.50 -25.04 13.64
C ASP A 384 -9.90 -23.78 14.29
N SER A 385 -9.32 -22.88 13.49
CA SER A 385 -8.86 -21.57 13.96
C SER A 385 -10.03 -20.71 14.44
N LEU A 386 -11.13 -20.67 13.68
CA LEU A 386 -12.36 -19.97 14.07
C LEU A 386 -12.94 -20.59 15.36
N ARG A 387 -13.00 -21.91 15.47
CA ARG A 387 -13.50 -22.60 16.67
C ARG A 387 -12.66 -22.27 17.91
N THR A 388 -11.33 -22.33 17.81
CA THR A 388 -10.42 -22.00 18.92
C THR A 388 -10.58 -20.53 19.33
N LYS A 389 -10.62 -19.63 18.36
CA LYS A 389 -10.87 -18.20 18.58
C LYS A 389 -12.29 -17.94 19.11
N THR A 390 -13.29 -18.69 18.62
CA THR A 390 -14.70 -18.54 19.04
C THR A 390 -14.92 -19.01 20.48
N VAL A 391 -14.27 -20.08 20.93
CA VAL A 391 -14.37 -20.53 22.32
C VAL A 391 -13.84 -19.48 23.29
N GLY A 392 -12.73 -18.79 22.95
CA GLY A 392 -12.23 -17.63 23.72
C GLY A 392 -13.18 -16.45 23.73
N VAL A 393 -14.00 -16.29 22.69
CA VAL A 393 -14.90 -15.14 22.49
C VAL A 393 -16.31 -15.41 23.02
N MET A 394 -16.73 -16.67 23.19
CA MET A 394 -18.10 -17.02 23.63
C MET A 394 -18.49 -16.44 25.01
N SER A 395 -17.51 -16.10 25.85
CA SER A 395 -17.73 -15.44 27.13
C SER A 395 -18.08 -13.94 27.01
N GLU A 396 -17.84 -13.34 25.83
CA GLU A 396 -18.05 -11.90 25.59
C GLU A 396 -18.97 -11.67 24.38
N PRO A 397 -20.29 -11.48 24.60
CA PRO A 397 -21.27 -11.40 23.52
C PRO A 397 -21.01 -10.30 22.50
N GLU A 398 -20.51 -9.12 22.93
CA GLU A 398 -20.21 -7.99 22.03
C GLU A 398 -19.00 -8.29 21.12
N MET A 399 -17.96 -8.92 21.65
CA MET A 399 -16.80 -9.35 20.86
C MET A 399 -17.20 -10.43 19.86
N SER A 400 -18.05 -11.39 20.29
CA SER A 400 -18.61 -12.43 19.41
C SER A 400 -19.33 -11.83 18.21
N LYS A 401 -20.15 -10.82 18.41
CA LYS A 401 -20.86 -10.09 17.34
C LYS A 401 -19.88 -9.43 16.37
N LYS A 402 -18.87 -8.73 16.90
CA LYS A 402 -17.85 -8.05 16.08
C LYS A 402 -17.09 -9.05 15.20
N ILE A 403 -16.63 -10.16 15.76
CA ILE A 403 -15.89 -11.20 15.01
C ILE A 403 -16.81 -11.88 13.97
N PHE A 404 -18.05 -12.21 14.32
CA PHE A 404 -19.00 -12.79 13.38
C PHE A 404 -19.31 -11.86 12.21
N ALA A 405 -19.52 -10.58 12.49
CA ALA A 405 -19.72 -9.56 11.46
C ALA A 405 -18.49 -9.46 10.52
N MET A 406 -17.27 -9.51 11.07
CA MET A 406 -16.04 -9.52 10.29
C MET A 406 -15.95 -10.72 9.36
N VAL A 407 -16.12 -11.94 9.89
CA VAL A 407 -16.05 -13.18 9.10
C VAL A 407 -17.08 -13.18 7.98
N THR A 408 -18.30 -12.70 8.27
CA THR A 408 -19.37 -12.55 7.28
C THR A 408 -18.95 -11.57 6.17
N ARG A 409 -18.41 -10.41 6.52
CA ARG A 409 -17.95 -9.41 5.54
C ARG A 409 -16.73 -9.90 4.73
N ILE A 410 -15.78 -10.60 5.36
CA ILE A 410 -14.65 -11.22 4.66
C ILE A 410 -15.18 -12.23 3.63
N SER A 411 -16.12 -13.10 4.02
CA SER A 411 -16.73 -14.08 3.11
C SER A 411 -17.45 -13.41 1.94
N ALA A 412 -18.19 -12.32 2.21
CA ALA A 412 -18.89 -11.55 1.19
C ALA A 412 -17.91 -10.90 0.20
N VAL A 413 -16.86 -10.24 0.68
CA VAL A 413 -15.87 -9.59 -0.22
C VAL A 413 -15.10 -10.61 -1.04
N MET A 414 -14.76 -11.77 -0.46
CA MET A 414 -14.10 -12.86 -1.21
C MET A 414 -15.00 -13.42 -2.30
N ALA A 415 -16.30 -13.58 -2.05
CA ALA A 415 -17.26 -14.02 -3.05
C ALA A 415 -17.40 -12.97 -4.17
N VAL A 416 -17.54 -11.70 -3.82
CA VAL A 416 -17.66 -10.62 -4.80
C VAL A 416 -16.39 -10.48 -5.65
N THR A 417 -15.20 -10.51 -5.07
CA THR A 417 -13.95 -10.39 -5.85
C THR A 417 -13.77 -11.55 -6.82
N ARG A 418 -14.17 -12.78 -6.45
CA ARG A 418 -14.16 -13.96 -7.33
C ARG A 418 -15.20 -13.87 -8.45
N ALA A 419 -16.29 -13.15 -8.24
CA ALA A 419 -17.37 -12.94 -9.22
C ALA A 419 -17.08 -11.81 -10.21
N MET A 420 -15.84 -11.28 -10.25
CA MET A 420 -15.43 -10.26 -11.23
C MET A 420 -15.71 -10.74 -12.66
N PRO A 421 -16.29 -9.87 -13.54
CA PRO A 421 -16.55 -10.22 -14.92
C PRO A 421 -15.31 -10.75 -15.65
N VAL A 422 -15.46 -11.89 -16.34
CA VAL A 422 -14.35 -12.53 -17.09
C VAL A 422 -13.96 -11.71 -18.32
N ARG A 423 -14.95 -11.09 -18.97
CA ARG A 423 -14.76 -10.16 -20.10
C ARG A 423 -15.23 -8.78 -19.70
N TYR A 424 -14.63 -7.76 -20.28
CA TYR A 424 -15.11 -6.41 -20.08
C TYR A 424 -16.52 -6.25 -20.67
N ASP A 425 -17.46 -5.95 -19.82
CA ASP A 425 -18.77 -5.43 -20.17
C ASP A 425 -19.10 -4.33 -19.19
N ARG A 426 -19.31 -3.12 -19.68
CA ARG A 426 -19.46 -1.93 -18.84
C ARG A 426 -20.60 -2.05 -17.83
N ARG A 427 -21.71 -2.70 -18.19
CA ARG A 427 -22.87 -2.86 -17.30
C ARG A 427 -22.55 -3.87 -16.20
N ALA A 428 -21.96 -5.00 -16.58
CA ALA A 428 -21.56 -6.04 -15.64
C ALA A 428 -20.49 -5.52 -14.67
N VAL A 429 -19.48 -4.77 -15.18
CA VAL A 429 -18.44 -4.15 -14.35
C VAL A 429 -19.02 -3.15 -13.38
N ASN A 430 -19.91 -2.25 -13.82
CA ASN A 430 -20.55 -1.27 -12.93
C ASN A 430 -21.41 -1.94 -11.84
N LEU A 431 -22.10 -3.03 -12.15
CA LEU A 431 -22.86 -3.81 -11.18
C LEU A 431 -21.92 -4.47 -10.15
N TRP A 432 -20.84 -5.07 -10.63
CA TRP A 432 -19.83 -5.70 -9.78
C TRP A 432 -19.16 -4.67 -8.85
N VAL A 433 -18.73 -3.51 -9.36
CA VAL A 433 -18.14 -2.42 -8.57
C VAL A 433 -19.08 -1.93 -7.48
N LYS A 434 -20.36 -1.80 -7.81
CA LYS A 434 -21.38 -1.39 -6.83
C LYS A 434 -21.51 -2.41 -5.68
N GLN A 435 -21.42 -3.71 -5.98
CA GLN A 435 -21.43 -4.77 -4.96
C GLN A 435 -20.13 -4.78 -4.18
N TYR A 436 -18.98 -4.63 -4.86
CA TYR A 436 -17.68 -4.55 -4.25
C TYR A 436 -17.59 -3.41 -3.23
N ASN A 437 -17.96 -2.20 -3.62
CA ASN A 437 -17.91 -1.03 -2.73
C ASN A 437 -18.85 -1.14 -1.52
N LYS A 438 -19.96 -1.89 -1.61
CA LYS A 438 -20.84 -2.13 -0.45
C LYS A 438 -20.16 -2.92 0.66
N CYS A 439 -19.17 -3.76 0.35
CA CYS A 439 -18.46 -4.56 1.34
C CYS A 439 -17.63 -3.69 2.32
N PHE A 440 -17.34 -2.43 1.99
CA PHE A 440 -16.45 -1.55 2.76
C PHE A 440 -17.17 -0.37 3.42
N LYS A 441 -18.48 -0.24 3.25
CA LYS A 441 -19.23 0.80 3.96
C LYS A 441 -19.17 0.57 5.46
N VAL A 442 -18.82 1.60 6.19
CA VAL A 442 -18.94 1.66 7.65
C VAL A 442 -20.24 2.40 7.93
N ASP A 443 -21.14 1.77 8.67
CA ASP A 443 -22.43 2.39 9.11
C ASP A 443 -22.17 3.44 10.19
#